data_8d9af0748f3fea5349644a851de71cc9
#
_entry.id   8d9af0748f3fea5349644a851de71cc9
#
_cell.length_a   1.000
_cell.length_b   1.000
_cell.length_c   1.000
_cell.angle_alpha   90.00
_cell.angle_beta   90.00
_cell.angle_gamma   90.00
#
_symmetry.space_group_name_H-M   'P 1'
#
loop_
_entity.id
_entity.type
_entity.pdbx_description
1 polymer ?
#
loop_
_entity_poly.entity_id
_entity_poly.type
_entity_poly.pdbx_seq_one_letter_code
_entity_poly.pdbx_strand_id
1 'polypeptide(L)'
;MLELIKPSIKLKDQIEKYKIDFLNSNEICAGSSELMSIDTVSAWLKYLKTLESKDTCPEGLVPCVQYCLLDTSTNELIGLANIRLELNDYLYKYGGNIGYSISPSKRKQGYGTIQLKLVLNECKNLNINQVLITCIEENIASRKVIEKCGGVFQNAVENNGKLIRRYMIKI
;
A
#
# COMPACT_ATOMS: atom_id res chain seq x y z
N MET A 1 3.58 -8.03 -18.52
CA MET A 1 3.78 -6.56 -18.35
C MET A 1 3.17 -6.17 -17.01
N LEU A 2 3.85 -5.33 -16.23
CA LEU A 2 3.34 -4.91 -14.90
C LEU A 2 2.57 -3.61 -15.03
N GLU A 3 1.35 -3.60 -14.52
CA GLU A 3 0.46 -2.43 -14.54
C GLU A 3 -0.11 -2.17 -13.14
N LEU A 4 -0.20 -0.88 -12.79
CA LEU A 4 -0.86 -0.44 -11.57
C LEU A 4 -2.30 -0.02 -11.93
N ILE A 5 -3.28 -0.77 -11.47
CA ILE A 5 -4.70 -0.57 -11.81
C ILE A 5 -5.57 -0.51 -10.56
N LYS A 6 -6.74 0.12 -10.67
CA LYS A 6 -7.73 0.09 -9.59
C LYS A 6 -8.36 -1.30 -9.47
N PRO A 7 -8.63 -1.77 -8.25
CA PRO A 7 -9.31 -3.06 -8.05
C PRO A 7 -10.74 -3.02 -8.63
N SER A 8 -11.16 -4.14 -9.19
CA SER A 8 -12.51 -4.33 -9.72
C SER A 8 -12.97 -5.77 -9.54
N ILE A 9 -14.26 -6.01 -9.73
CA ILE A 9 -14.82 -7.36 -9.61
C ILE A 9 -14.22 -8.36 -10.62
N LYS A 10 -13.66 -7.87 -11.72
CA LYS A 10 -12.96 -8.69 -12.72
C LYS A 10 -11.70 -9.34 -12.17
N LEU A 11 -11.15 -8.79 -11.08
CA LEU A 11 -9.95 -9.31 -10.39
C LEU A 11 -10.31 -10.14 -9.15
N LYS A 12 -11.56 -10.57 -9.00
CA LYS A 12 -12.02 -11.27 -7.79
C LYS A 12 -11.13 -12.45 -7.45
N ASP A 13 -10.91 -13.34 -8.38
CA ASP A 13 -10.15 -14.57 -8.13
C ASP A 13 -8.68 -14.30 -7.78
N GLN A 14 -8.06 -13.30 -8.43
CA GLN A 14 -6.70 -12.87 -8.14
C GLN A 14 -6.58 -12.25 -6.74
N ILE A 15 -7.59 -11.44 -6.35
CA ILE A 15 -7.64 -10.82 -5.02
C ILE A 15 -7.86 -11.87 -3.93
N GLU A 16 -8.73 -12.84 -4.16
CA GLU A 16 -8.94 -13.96 -3.24
C GLU A 16 -7.67 -14.81 -3.07
N LYS A 17 -7.01 -15.15 -4.17
CA LYS A 17 -5.71 -15.85 -4.13
C LYS A 17 -4.65 -15.06 -3.36
N TYR A 18 -4.57 -13.75 -3.57
CA TYR A 18 -3.67 -12.86 -2.86
C TYR A 18 -3.95 -12.84 -1.34
N LYS A 19 -5.22 -12.76 -0.97
CA LYS A 19 -5.67 -12.84 0.44
C LYS A 19 -5.24 -14.18 1.08
N ILE A 20 -5.45 -15.30 0.40
CA ILE A 20 -5.05 -16.63 0.87
C ILE A 20 -3.53 -16.72 1.06
N ASP A 21 -2.73 -16.15 0.16
CA ASP A 21 -1.27 -16.16 0.25
C ASP A 21 -0.77 -15.46 1.54
N PHE A 22 -1.40 -14.34 1.92
CA PHE A 22 -1.12 -13.66 3.19
C PHE A 22 -1.63 -14.41 4.42
N LEU A 23 -2.81 -15.03 4.36
CA LEU A 23 -3.33 -15.86 5.46
C LEU A 23 -2.40 -17.04 5.74
N ASN A 24 -1.89 -17.69 4.69
CA ASN A 24 -0.95 -18.82 4.81
C ASN A 24 0.41 -18.41 5.37
N SER A 25 0.86 -17.18 5.12
CA SER A 25 2.13 -16.67 5.65
C SER A 25 2.04 -16.13 7.07
N ASN A 26 0.82 -15.94 7.59
CA ASN A 26 0.55 -15.29 8.87
C ASN A 26 1.21 -13.91 9.01
N GLU A 27 1.29 -13.16 7.91
CA GLU A 27 1.91 -11.84 7.86
C GLU A 27 0.88 -10.72 7.71
N ILE A 28 1.26 -9.49 8.11
CA ILE A 28 0.43 -8.30 7.90
C ILE A 28 0.44 -7.91 6.43
N CYS A 29 -0.74 -7.80 5.84
CA CYS A 29 -0.94 -7.31 4.48
C CYS A 29 -1.05 -5.78 4.48
N ALA A 30 0.08 -5.08 4.48
CA ALA A 30 0.09 -3.62 4.46
C ALA A 30 -0.49 -3.07 3.14
N GLY A 31 -1.18 -1.93 3.20
CA GLY A 31 -1.73 -1.28 2.01
C GLY A 31 -2.92 -2.00 1.37
N SER A 32 -3.63 -2.84 2.13
CA SER A 32 -4.75 -3.65 1.64
C SER A 32 -6.13 -3.06 1.96
N SER A 33 -6.20 -1.93 2.69
CA SER A 33 -7.47 -1.28 3.08
C SER A 33 -8.51 -2.28 3.60
N GLU A 34 -8.19 -2.97 4.69
CA GLU A 34 -9.06 -3.94 5.38
C GLU A 34 -9.45 -5.20 4.56
N LEU A 35 -8.76 -5.51 3.46
CA LEU A 35 -9.04 -6.73 2.69
C LEU A 35 -9.02 -8.00 3.56
N MET A 36 -8.12 -8.05 4.56
CA MET A 36 -7.92 -9.24 5.38
C MET A 36 -9.07 -9.47 6.37
N SER A 37 -9.78 -8.41 6.79
CA SER A 37 -10.89 -8.45 7.77
C SER A 37 -12.27 -8.45 7.12
N ILE A 38 -12.37 -8.11 5.83
CA ILE A 38 -13.64 -8.11 5.09
C ILE A 38 -13.85 -9.49 4.41
N ASP A 39 -15.02 -10.07 4.57
CA ASP A 39 -15.27 -11.46 4.18
C ASP A 39 -15.17 -11.70 2.66
N THR A 40 -15.77 -10.81 1.86
CA THR A 40 -15.82 -10.99 0.40
C THR A 40 -15.17 -9.85 -0.37
N VAL A 41 -14.63 -10.15 -1.54
CA VAL A 41 -14.07 -9.14 -2.45
C VAL A 41 -15.13 -8.11 -2.85
N SER A 42 -16.37 -8.53 -3.06
CA SER A 42 -17.47 -7.60 -3.38
C SER A 42 -17.76 -6.59 -2.26
N ALA A 43 -17.73 -7.04 -1.00
CA ALA A 43 -17.88 -6.16 0.16
C ALA A 43 -16.66 -5.23 0.31
N TRP A 44 -15.46 -5.74 0.10
CA TRP A 44 -14.25 -4.94 0.10
C TRP A 44 -14.26 -3.85 -1.00
N LEU A 45 -14.69 -4.18 -2.21
CA LEU A 45 -14.83 -3.19 -3.30
C LEU A 45 -15.85 -2.09 -2.96
N LYS A 46 -16.94 -2.43 -2.28
CA LYS A 46 -17.91 -1.43 -1.78
C LYS A 46 -17.28 -0.55 -0.71
N TYR A 47 -16.54 -1.14 0.22
CA TYR A 47 -15.82 -0.40 1.26
C TYR A 47 -14.78 0.56 0.66
N LEU A 48 -14.00 0.14 -0.33
CA LEU A 48 -13.03 1.01 -1.00
C LEU A 48 -13.67 2.27 -1.58
N LYS A 49 -14.89 2.17 -2.13
CA LYS A 49 -15.61 3.34 -2.64
C LYS A 49 -15.93 4.37 -1.55
N THR A 50 -16.19 3.93 -0.32
CA THR A 50 -16.41 4.85 0.80
C THR A 50 -15.13 5.60 1.18
N LEU A 51 -13.96 5.05 0.90
CA LEU A 51 -12.68 5.67 1.19
C LEU A 51 -12.21 6.68 0.14
N GLU A 52 -12.84 6.75 -1.03
CA GLU A 52 -12.36 7.63 -2.12
C GLU A 52 -12.69 9.12 -1.91
N SER A 53 -13.63 9.46 -1.01
CA SER A 53 -14.08 10.83 -0.76
C SER A 53 -14.18 11.13 0.74
N LYS A 54 -13.90 12.38 1.12
CA LYS A 54 -14.12 12.89 2.48
C LYS A 54 -15.57 12.72 2.96
N ASP A 55 -16.53 12.92 2.06
CA ASP A 55 -17.95 12.89 2.40
C ASP A 55 -18.45 11.50 2.76
N THR A 56 -17.76 10.47 2.30
CA THR A 56 -18.13 9.07 2.51
C THR A 56 -17.13 8.28 3.35
N CYS A 57 -15.95 8.86 3.60
CA CYS A 57 -14.91 8.23 4.40
C CYS A 57 -15.34 8.11 5.86
N PRO A 58 -15.22 6.92 6.48
CA PRO A 58 -15.57 6.74 7.89
C PRO A 58 -14.80 7.68 8.81
N GLU A 59 -15.46 8.09 9.90
CA GLU A 59 -14.85 8.97 10.91
C GLU A 59 -13.53 8.36 11.45
N GLY A 60 -12.52 9.19 11.62
CA GLY A 60 -11.18 8.76 12.09
C GLY A 60 -10.26 8.23 11.00
N LEU A 61 -10.79 7.93 9.82
CA LEU A 61 -9.99 7.57 8.65
C LEU A 61 -9.73 8.78 7.75
N VAL A 62 -8.86 8.60 6.78
CA VAL A 62 -8.59 9.60 5.75
C VAL A 62 -8.91 9.04 4.37
N PRO A 63 -9.31 9.89 3.41
CA PRO A 63 -9.54 9.45 2.03
C PRO A 63 -8.30 8.80 1.44
N CYS A 64 -8.50 7.70 0.73
CA CYS A 64 -7.43 6.98 0.06
C CYS A 64 -7.89 6.31 -1.23
N VAL A 65 -6.93 6.02 -2.10
CA VAL A 65 -7.16 5.28 -3.35
C VAL A 65 -6.39 3.96 -3.30
N GLN A 66 -7.07 2.88 -3.59
CA GLN A 66 -6.49 1.53 -3.64
C GLN A 66 -6.04 1.16 -5.03
N TYR A 67 -4.88 0.50 -5.12
CA TYR A 67 -4.31 -0.01 -6.36
C TYR A 67 -3.88 -1.47 -6.25
N CYS A 68 -3.90 -2.15 -7.39
CA CYS A 68 -3.41 -3.49 -7.63
C CYS A 68 -2.23 -3.42 -8.59
N LEU A 69 -1.09 -4.05 -8.26
CA LEU A 69 -0.03 -4.33 -9.23
C LEU A 69 -0.33 -5.66 -9.89
N LEU A 70 -0.74 -5.63 -11.15
CA LEU A 70 -1.07 -6.81 -11.95
C LEU A 70 0.04 -7.13 -12.95
N ASP A 71 0.43 -8.39 -13.06
CA ASP A 71 1.14 -8.86 -14.23
C ASP A 71 0.13 -9.29 -15.30
N THR A 72 -0.04 -8.46 -16.31
CA THR A 72 -1.02 -8.69 -17.38
C THR A 72 -0.66 -9.87 -18.30
N SER A 73 0.61 -10.31 -18.30
CA SER A 73 1.04 -11.46 -19.11
C SER A 73 0.63 -12.79 -18.47
N THR A 74 0.60 -12.86 -17.14
CA THR A 74 0.19 -14.05 -16.37
C THR A 74 -1.18 -13.91 -15.72
N ASN A 75 -1.77 -12.70 -15.77
CA ASN A 75 -3.00 -12.34 -15.07
C ASN A 75 -2.90 -12.58 -13.55
N GLU A 76 -1.73 -12.34 -12.96
CA GLU A 76 -1.48 -12.52 -11.53
C GLU A 76 -1.42 -11.19 -10.78
N LEU A 77 -2.08 -11.13 -9.62
CA LEU A 77 -1.95 -10.02 -8.69
C LEU A 77 -0.65 -10.16 -7.89
N ILE A 78 0.27 -9.23 -8.12
CA ILE A 78 1.61 -9.23 -7.53
C ILE A 78 1.65 -8.47 -6.20
N GLY A 79 0.92 -7.36 -6.10
CA GLY A 79 0.94 -6.50 -4.93
C GLY A 79 -0.28 -5.61 -4.79
N LEU A 80 -0.49 -5.11 -3.59
CA LEU A 80 -1.48 -4.09 -3.27
C LEU A 80 -0.80 -2.83 -2.74
N ALA A 81 -1.37 -1.68 -3.06
CA ALA A 81 -0.95 -0.41 -2.48
C ALA A 81 -2.15 0.52 -2.29
N ASN A 82 -2.15 1.28 -1.20
CA ASN A 82 -3.07 2.40 -1.04
C ASN A 82 -2.31 3.73 -0.95
N ILE A 83 -2.90 4.78 -1.49
CA ILE A 83 -2.41 6.16 -1.40
C ILE A 83 -3.41 6.95 -0.56
N ARG A 84 -2.97 7.44 0.58
CA ARG A 84 -3.74 8.33 1.46
C ARG A 84 -3.60 9.75 0.95
N LEU A 85 -4.74 10.38 0.65
CA LEU A 85 -4.79 11.70 0.02
C LEU A 85 -4.43 12.81 0.99
N GLU A 86 -4.60 12.57 2.28
CA GLU A 86 -4.20 13.43 3.39
C GLU A 86 -3.70 12.60 4.57
N LEU A 87 -3.09 13.24 5.55
CA LEU A 87 -2.59 12.59 6.75
C LEU A 87 -3.23 13.21 7.98
N ASN A 88 -3.83 12.38 8.84
CA ASN A 88 -4.15 12.75 10.22
C ASN A 88 -2.89 12.61 11.11
N ASP A 89 -2.96 12.99 12.37
CA ASP A 89 -1.83 12.97 13.29
C ASP A 89 -1.17 11.59 13.42
N TYR A 90 -1.99 10.54 13.46
CA TYR A 90 -1.48 9.17 13.53
C TYR A 90 -0.70 8.78 12.26
N LEU A 91 -1.27 9.04 11.10
CA LEU A 91 -0.64 8.72 9.82
C LEU A 91 0.60 9.58 9.57
N TYR A 92 0.54 10.86 9.93
CA TYR A 92 1.71 11.74 9.85
C TYR A 92 2.87 11.22 10.72
N LYS A 93 2.56 10.65 11.88
CA LYS A 93 3.57 10.15 12.80
C LYS A 93 4.06 8.74 12.44
N TYR A 94 3.15 7.82 12.06
CA TYR A 94 3.44 6.40 11.99
C TYR A 94 3.11 5.73 10.65
N GLY A 95 2.18 6.23 9.86
CA GLY A 95 1.64 5.53 8.69
C GLY A 95 2.11 6.04 7.34
N GLY A 96 2.28 7.37 7.19
CA GLY A 96 2.63 8.02 5.92
C GLY A 96 1.52 7.97 4.86
N ASN A 97 1.84 8.46 3.65
CA ASN A 97 0.91 8.51 2.52
C ASN A 97 0.70 7.16 1.84
N ILE A 98 1.67 6.25 1.89
CA ILE A 98 1.64 5.00 1.13
C ILE A 98 1.73 3.80 2.06
N GLY A 99 0.75 2.91 1.98
CA GLY A 99 0.85 1.53 2.44
C GLY A 99 1.01 0.60 1.24
N TYR A 100 1.89 -0.40 1.30
CA TYR A 100 2.06 -1.35 0.21
C TYR A 100 2.53 -2.72 0.68
N SER A 101 2.23 -3.73 -0.11
CA SER A 101 2.68 -5.10 0.10
C SER A 101 2.87 -5.83 -1.22
N ILE A 102 3.75 -6.82 -1.20
CA ILE A 102 3.95 -7.79 -2.29
C ILE A 102 3.57 -9.17 -1.75
N SER A 103 2.81 -9.92 -2.56
CA SER A 103 2.45 -11.32 -2.25
C SER A 103 3.69 -12.09 -1.77
N PRO A 104 3.62 -12.80 -0.64
CA PRO A 104 4.75 -13.56 -0.09
C PRO A 104 5.47 -14.42 -1.13
N SER A 105 4.72 -15.11 -1.99
CA SER A 105 5.25 -15.97 -3.04
C SER A 105 5.97 -15.21 -4.18
N LYS A 106 5.79 -13.89 -4.28
CA LYS A 106 6.33 -13.03 -5.36
C LYS A 106 7.47 -12.12 -4.89
N ARG A 107 7.95 -12.27 -3.66
CA ARG A 107 9.03 -11.44 -3.10
C ARG A 107 10.41 -11.78 -3.67
N LYS A 108 11.39 -10.91 -3.40
CA LYS A 108 12.79 -11.03 -3.83
C LYS A 108 13.01 -11.03 -5.36
N GLN A 109 12.02 -10.54 -6.13
CA GLN A 109 12.04 -10.45 -7.59
C GLN A 109 12.03 -8.99 -8.09
N GLY A 110 12.23 -8.02 -7.20
CA GLY A 110 12.27 -6.59 -7.56
C GLY A 110 10.90 -5.90 -7.63
N TYR A 111 9.80 -6.62 -7.51
CA TYR A 111 8.44 -6.08 -7.66
C TYR A 111 8.12 -4.94 -6.70
N GLY A 112 8.62 -4.96 -5.46
CA GLY A 112 8.40 -3.86 -4.51
C GLY A 112 8.92 -2.52 -5.01
N THR A 113 10.10 -2.50 -5.65
CA THR A 113 10.67 -1.28 -6.24
C THR A 113 9.87 -0.80 -7.44
N ILE A 114 9.43 -1.74 -8.31
CA ILE A 114 8.59 -1.41 -9.46
C ILE A 114 7.25 -0.85 -9.00
N GLN A 115 6.60 -1.53 -8.05
CA GLN A 115 5.33 -1.08 -7.48
C GLN A 115 5.44 0.31 -6.89
N LEU A 116 6.43 0.57 -6.03
CA LEU A 116 6.55 1.88 -5.39
C LEU A 116 6.81 2.99 -6.41
N LYS A 117 7.60 2.76 -7.46
CA LYS A 117 7.80 3.74 -8.54
C LYS A 117 6.49 4.06 -9.26
N LEU A 118 5.67 3.05 -9.58
CA LEU A 118 4.37 3.26 -10.21
C LEU A 118 3.41 4.02 -9.28
N VAL A 119 3.40 3.67 -7.98
CA VAL A 119 2.59 4.37 -6.97
C VAL A 119 3.01 5.83 -6.82
N LEU A 120 4.31 6.14 -6.86
CA LEU A 120 4.80 7.53 -6.81
C LEU A 120 4.35 8.33 -8.04
N ASN A 121 4.27 7.72 -9.22
CA ASN A 121 3.69 8.38 -10.40
C ASN A 121 2.20 8.69 -10.19
N GLU A 122 1.44 7.78 -9.57
CA GLU A 122 0.05 8.05 -9.21
C GLU A 122 -0.08 9.15 -8.14
N CYS A 123 0.83 9.20 -7.16
CA CYS A 123 0.86 10.31 -6.20
C CYS A 123 0.99 11.66 -6.91
N LYS A 124 1.84 11.74 -7.94
CA LYS A 124 1.99 12.95 -8.76
C LYS A 124 0.69 13.32 -9.49
N ASN A 125 0.01 12.32 -10.08
CA ASN A 125 -1.29 12.52 -10.74
C ASN A 125 -2.37 13.01 -9.75
N LEU A 126 -2.24 12.64 -8.48
CA LEU A 126 -3.10 13.07 -7.37
C LEU A 126 -2.66 14.39 -6.70
N ASN A 127 -1.69 15.11 -7.29
CA ASN A 127 -1.10 16.36 -6.77
C ASN A 127 -0.43 16.22 -5.40
N ILE A 128 0.05 15.04 -5.04
CA ILE A 128 0.86 14.80 -3.83
C ILE A 128 2.33 14.91 -4.23
N ASN A 129 2.93 16.08 -4.03
CA ASN A 129 4.31 16.36 -4.46
C ASN A 129 5.37 15.97 -3.42
N GLN A 130 4.95 15.72 -2.19
CA GLN A 130 5.80 15.23 -1.10
C GLN A 130 5.13 14.02 -0.46
N VAL A 131 5.81 12.89 -0.50
CA VAL A 131 5.30 11.63 0.04
C VAL A 131 6.07 11.27 1.30
N LEU A 132 5.37 11.22 2.43
CA LEU A 132 5.87 10.58 3.64
C LEU A 132 5.59 9.08 3.52
N ILE A 133 6.64 8.27 3.66
CA ILE A 133 6.52 6.81 3.68
C ILE A 133 7.24 6.25 4.90
N THR A 134 6.68 5.23 5.52
CA THR A 134 7.21 4.67 6.76
C THR A 134 7.40 3.16 6.64
N CYS A 135 8.31 2.63 7.41
CA CYS A 135 8.45 1.19 7.61
C CYS A 135 9.00 0.89 9.02
N ILE A 136 8.74 -0.31 9.50
CA ILE A 136 9.33 -0.81 10.75
C ILE A 136 10.85 -0.92 10.55
N GLU A 137 11.63 -0.59 11.57
CA GLU A 137 13.11 -0.64 11.56
C GLU A 137 13.64 -1.99 11.05
N GLU A 138 13.03 -3.09 11.49
CA GLU A 138 13.45 -4.46 11.15
C GLU A 138 13.07 -4.86 9.72
N ASN A 139 12.17 -4.11 9.05
CA ASN A 139 11.77 -4.40 7.68
C ASN A 139 12.81 -3.91 6.66
N ILE A 140 13.96 -4.61 6.61
CA ILE A 140 15.08 -4.28 5.72
C ILE A 140 14.66 -4.26 4.25
N ALA A 141 13.72 -5.13 3.86
CA ALA A 141 13.23 -5.18 2.48
C ALA A 141 12.52 -3.88 2.09
N SER A 142 11.60 -3.40 2.93
CA SER A 142 10.89 -2.14 2.71
C SER A 142 11.85 -0.94 2.73
N ARG A 143 12.79 -0.91 3.68
CA ARG A 143 13.84 0.13 3.73
C ARG A 143 14.57 0.28 2.41
N LYS A 144 15.10 -0.84 1.89
CA LYS A 144 15.84 -0.87 0.61
C LYS A 144 14.98 -0.44 -0.58
N VAL A 145 13.70 -0.81 -0.58
CA VAL A 145 12.75 -0.38 -1.63
C VAL A 145 12.54 1.13 -1.58
N ILE A 146 12.25 1.67 -0.40
CA ILE A 146 12.02 3.10 -0.18
C ILE A 146 13.26 3.93 -0.59
N GLU A 147 14.43 3.53 -0.13
CA GLU A 147 15.70 4.21 -0.44
C GLU A 147 16.03 4.18 -1.94
N LYS A 148 15.81 3.03 -2.61
CA LYS A 148 15.96 2.91 -4.08
C LYS A 148 14.98 3.77 -4.87
N CYS A 149 13.85 4.14 -4.27
CA CYS A 149 12.84 5.02 -4.87
C CYS A 149 13.03 6.50 -4.49
N GLY A 150 14.18 6.87 -3.92
CA GLY A 150 14.51 8.25 -3.56
C GLY A 150 14.09 8.68 -2.17
N GLY A 151 13.75 7.73 -1.30
CA GLY A 151 13.41 8.00 0.09
C GLY A 151 14.59 8.53 0.89
N VAL A 152 14.46 9.74 1.43
CA VAL A 152 15.44 10.37 2.31
C VAL A 152 14.99 10.16 3.76
N PHE A 153 15.81 9.47 4.53
CA PHE A 153 15.56 9.22 5.95
C PHE A 153 15.44 10.55 6.71
N GLN A 154 14.38 10.68 7.51
CA GLN A 154 14.14 11.87 8.33
C GLN A 154 14.45 11.59 9.80
N ASN A 155 13.79 10.60 10.36
CA ASN A 155 13.93 10.18 11.74
C ASN A 155 13.27 8.81 11.97
N ALA A 156 13.41 8.30 13.20
CA ALA A 156 12.65 7.16 13.67
C ALA A 156 11.82 7.56 14.90
N VAL A 157 10.62 7.02 15.01
CA VAL A 157 9.70 7.25 16.13
C VAL A 157 9.26 5.91 16.71
N GLU A 158 9.09 5.85 18.02
CA GLU A 158 8.58 4.66 18.67
C GLU A 158 7.05 4.58 18.56
N ASN A 159 6.55 3.39 18.29
CA ASN A 159 5.13 3.06 18.35
C ASN A 159 4.94 1.64 18.90
N ASN A 160 4.38 1.51 20.10
CA ASN A 160 4.12 0.22 20.75
C ASN A 160 5.33 -0.73 20.79
N GLY A 161 6.48 -0.21 21.18
CA GLY A 161 7.73 -0.97 21.31
C GLY A 161 8.45 -1.26 19.98
N LYS A 162 7.98 -0.70 18.88
CA LYS A 162 8.62 -0.80 17.55
C LYS A 162 9.13 0.56 17.10
N LEU A 163 10.29 0.59 16.50
CA LEU A 163 10.81 1.77 15.83
C LEU A 163 10.25 1.85 14.40
N ILE A 164 9.63 2.97 14.09
CA ILE A 164 9.09 3.30 12.77
C ILE A 164 10.01 4.30 12.11
N ARG A 165 10.68 3.90 11.05
CA ARG A 165 11.49 4.79 10.21
C ARG A 165 10.59 5.61 9.30
N ARG A 166 10.89 6.89 9.20
CA ARG A 166 10.15 7.86 8.39
C ARG A 166 11.06 8.38 7.29
N TYR A 167 10.57 8.34 6.06
CA TYR A 167 11.27 8.80 4.87
C TYR A 167 10.43 9.82 4.11
N MET A 168 11.07 10.81 3.54
CA MET A 168 10.44 11.77 2.65
C MET A 168 10.90 11.53 1.21
N ILE A 169 9.94 11.49 0.27
CA ILE A 169 10.20 11.46 -1.16
C ILE A 169 9.59 12.72 -1.79
N LYS A 170 10.40 13.48 -2.50
CA LYS A 170 9.94 14.58 -3.35
C LYS A 170 9.73 14.06 -4.76
N ILE A 171 8.57 14.37 -5.38
CA ILE A 171 8.19 13.85 -6.69
C ILE A 171 8.13 15.00 -7.70
#